data_fd889f755e53849faa91cbbec9f4c6a4
#
_entry.id   fd889f755e53849faa91cbbec9f4c6a4
#
_cell.length_a   1.000
_cell.length_b   1.000
_cell.length_c   1.000
_cell.angle_alpha   90.00
_cell.angle_beta   90.00
_cell.angle_gamma   90.00
#
_symmetry.space_group_name_H-M   'P 1'
#
loop_
_entity.id
_entity.type
_entity.pdbx_description
1 polymer ?
#
loop_
_entity_poly.entity_id
_entity_poly.type
_entity_poly.pdbx_seq_one_letter_code
_entity_poly.pdbx_strand_id
1 'polypeptide(L)'
;MALKCGIVGLPNVGKSSLFNALTEASIPAENFPFCTIEPNIGVVNLPDTRLDKIHSITKSATKIQNTTTFVDIAGLVKGAANGEGLGNAFLANIREVNAILHVVRCFDDEKIVHVHGETNPSNDFSVINLELALADISMLENSMQKIEKKLRSGEKALQKEYEVLQASKTAIETEASLDTSSFDDHQMNYLSSLNLLTFKPVLVIANVSENADSNNLEELNLICKEKNIEVINAVIKNELEIAQLDPSERMEYLEVLGMENTVLEKIILASYNLLNMGTFFTTGPNESRAWSFKIGSTAPQAAGTIHTDFQKGFIKAEVLSYHDFIDCAGLQNAKTQGKVRLEGKEYLMNDGDIVHFKFNV
;
A
#
# COMPACT_ATOMS: atom_id res chain seq x y z
N MET A 1 1.03 -11.75 -5.17
CA MET A 1 2.30 -11.10 -4.75
C MET A 1 2.00 -10.29 -3.50
N ALA A 2 2.88 -10.31 -2.50
CA ALA A 2 2.75 -9.44 -1.34
C ALA A 2 2.84 -7.98 -1.81
N LEU A 3 1.92 -7.14 -1.32
CA LEU A 3 1.92 -5.71 -1.61
C LEU A 3 3.01 -5.03 -0.81
N LYS A 4 3.80 -4.20 -1.49
CA LYS A 4 4.92 -3.49 -0.90
C LYS A 4 4.64 -2.00 -0.86
N CYS A 5 4.80 -1.38 0.32
CA CYS A 5 4.77 0.06 0.52
C CYS A 5 6.19 0.55 0.80
N GLY A 6 6.69 1.47 -0.01
CA GLY A 6 8.02 2.05 0.16
C GLY A 6 7.96 3.29 1.04
N ILE A 7 8.77 3.33 2.09
CA ILE A 7 8.92 4.52 2.95
C ILE A 7 9.98 5.40 2.33
N VAL A 8 9.60 6.60 1.90
CA VAL A 8 10.48 7.58 1.25
C VAL A 8 10.45 8.91 1.98
N GLY A 9 11.43 9.76 1.72
CA GLY A 9 11.54 11.11 2.28
C GLY A 9 13.00 11.56 2.31
N LEU A 10 13.23 12.82 2.65
CA LEU A 10 14.58 13.38 2.81
C LEU A 10 15.35 12.70 3.95
N PRO A 11 16.67 12.84 4.03
CA PRO A 11 17.44 12.37 5.20
C PRO A 11 16.95 13.02 6.50
N ASN A 12 17.02 12.27 7.61
CA ASN A 12 16.69 12.74 8.96
C ASN A 12 15.24 13.19 9.19
N VAL A 13 14.28 12.71 8.38
CA VAL A 13 12.84 13.01 8.57
C VAL A 13 12.10 11.99 9.44
N GLY A 14 12.76 10.87 9.82
CA GLY A 14 12.16 9.83 10.68
C GLY A 14 11.76 8.54 9.95
N LYS A 15 12.22 8.30 8.70
CA LYS A 15 11.88 7.08 7.92
C LYS A 15 12.22 5.79 8.64
N SER A 16 13.45 5.61 9.05
CA SER A 16 13.90 4.39 9.74
C SER A 16 13.25 4.24 11.11
N SER A 17 12.94 5.36 11.79
CA SER A 17 12.17 5.31 13.04
C SER A 17 10.75 4.82 12.81
N LEU A 18 10.07 5.29 11.75
CA LEU A 18 8.75 4.79 11.35
C LEU A 18 8.82 3.30 10.95
N PHE A 19 9.81 2.91 10.16
CA PHE A 19 10.00 1.52 9.77
C PHE A 19 10.19 0.60 10.98
N ASN A 20 11.04 1.00 11.93
CA ASN A 20 11.26 0.25 13.17
C ASN A 20 9.96 0.18 14.00
N ALA A 21 9.24 1.29 14.18
CA ALA A 21 7.98 1.30 14.90
C ALA A 21 6.94 0.36 14.27
N LEU A 22 6.80 0.35 12.93
CA LEU A 22 5.90 -0.54 12.21
C LEU A 22 6.30 -2.01 12.36
N THR A 23 7.59 -2.32 12.35
CA THR A 23 8.09 -3.70 12.44
C THR A 23 8.11 -4.23 13.88
N GLU A 24 8.43 -3.39 14.88
CA GLU A 24 8.37 -3.75 16.30
C GLU A 24 6.93 -3.94 16.80
N ALA A 25 5.98 -3.16 16.27
CA ALA A 25 4.55 -3.33 16.58
C ALA A 25 3.98 -4.69 16.09
N SER A 26 4.71 -5.41 15.24
CA SER A 26 4.30 -6.68 14.64
C SER A 26 4.91 -7.86 15.36
N ILE A 27 4.16 -8.96 15.44
CA ILE A 27 4.70 -10.26 15.91
C ILE A 27 5.80 -10.71 14.94
N PRO A 28 6.94 -11.22 15.43
CA PRO A 28 8.06 -11.64 14.58
C PRO A 28 7.61 -12.51 13.41
N ALA A 29 8.11 -12.20 12.21
CA ALA A 29 7.77 -12.87 10.96
C ALA A 29 8.25 -14.34 10.89
N GLU A 30 8.86 -14.88 11.94
CA GLU A 30 9.37 -16.26 12.04
C GLU A 30 8.31 -17.34 11.79
N ASN A 31 7.03 -17.00 11.90
CA ASN A 31 5.91 -17.92 11.69
C ASN A 31 5.33 -17.89 10.26
N PHE A 32 5.87 -17.08 9.35
CA PHE A 32 5.38 -17.04 7.97
C PHE A 32 6.27 -17.89 7.05
N PRO A 33 5.72 -18.95 6.42
CA PRO A 33 6.47 -19.71 5.43
C PRO A 33 6.84 -18.79 4.24
N PHE A 34 8.12 -18.80 3.86
CA PHE A 34 8.71 -18.05 2.74
C PHE A 34 9.08 -16.57 2.99
N CYS A 35 9.12 -16.08 4.24
CA CYS A 35 9.75 -14.80 4.53
C CYS A 35 11.28 -14.93 4.58
N THR A 36 11.97 -14.49 3.55
CA THR A 36 13.39 -14.16 3.63
C THR A 36 13.54 -12.85 4.40
N ILE A 37 14.33 -12.84 5.45
CA ILE A 37 14.69 -11.61 6.19
C ILE A 37 15.69 -10.87 5.31
N GLU A 38 15.20 -9.94 4.51
CA GLU A 38 16.05 -9.00 3.77
C GLU A 38 16.21 -7.72 4.62
N PRO A 39 17.40 -7.14 4.72
CA PRO A 39 17.57 -5.87 5.42
C PRO A 39 16.67 -4.81 4.76
N ASN A 40 16.01 -4.00 5.59
CA ASN A 40 15.08 -2.94 5.21
C ASN A 40 13.71 -3.41 4.63
N ILE A 41 13.34 -4.69 4.78
CA ILE A 41 11.99 -5.20 4.46
C ILE A 41 11.33 -5.70 5.73
N GLY A 42 10.17 -5.13 6.06
CA GLY A 42 9.35 -5.50 7.21
C GLY A 42 7.98 -6.03 6.77
N VAL A 43 7.59 -7.20 7.29
CA VAL A 43 6.24 -7.75 7.11
C VAL A 43 5.44 -7.43 8.36
N VAL A 44 4.32 -6.73 8.18
CA VAL A 44 3.50 -6.18 9.25
C VAL A 44 2.09 -6.76 9.16
N ASN A 45 1.54 -7.20 10.28
CA ASN A 45 0.18 -7.70 10.36
C ASN A 45 -0.83 -6.57 10.09
N LEU A 46 -1.86 -6.88 9.30
CA LEU A 46 -2.98 -5.98 9.07
C LEU A 46 -3.99 -6.13 10.21
N PRO A 47 -4.25 -5.09 11.01
CA PRO A 47 -5.26 -5.15 12.06
C PRO A 47 -6.65 -5.35 11.44
N ASP A 48 -7.35 -6.41 11.85
CA ASP A 48 -8.73 -6.67 11.40
C ASP A 48 -9.54 -7.36 12.49
N THR A 49 -10.34 -6.58 13.23
CA THR A 49 -11.18 -7.07 14.31
C THR A 49 -12.25 -8.07 13.85
N ARG A 50 -12.56 -8.10 12.54
CA ARG A 50 -13.52 -9.06 11.97
C ARG A 50 -12.98 -10.49 12.06
N LEU A 51 -11.67 -10.68 11.82
CA LEU A 51 -11.04 -11.99 11.95
C LEU A 51 -11.09 -12.50 13.40
N ASP A 52 -10.91 -11.61 14.38
CA ASP A 52 -10.99 -11.96 15.80
C ASP A 52 -12.39 -12.47 16.17
N LYS A 53 -13.44 -11.80 15.71
CA LYS A 53 -14.83 -12.22 15.91
C LYS A 53 -15.14 -13.54 15.19
N ILE A 54 -14.69 -13.71 13.94
CA ILE A 54 -14.83 -14.98 13.20
C ILE A 54 -14.16 -16.11 13.97
N HIS A 55 -12.91 -15.90 14.40
CA HIS A 55 -12.15 -16.90 15.16
C HIS A 55 -12.83 -17.27 16.48
N SER A 56 -13.36 -16.29 17.23
CA SER A 56 -14.06 -16.52 18.50
C SER A 56 -15.31 -17.38 18.35
N ILE A 57 -16.05 -17.23 17.24
CA ILE A 57 -17.25 -18.00 16.92
C ILE A 57 -16.87 -19.40 16.43
N THR A 58 -15.92 -19.50 15.49
CA THR A 58 -15.54 -20.78 14.89
C THR A 58 -14.70 -21.64 15.83
N LYS A 59 -13.94 -21.02 16.76
CA LYS A 59 -12.97 -21.68 17.66
C LYS A 59 -11.97 -22.54 16.90
N SER A 60 -11.50 -22.05 15.76
CA SER A 60 -10.46 -22.71 14.96
C SER A 60 -9.15 -22.85 15.75
N ALA A 61 -8.37 -23.89 15.44
CA ALA A 61 -7.10 -24.14 16.12
C ALA A 61 -6.08 -23.00 15.94
N THR A 62 -6.09 -22.34 14.75
CA THR A 62 -5.17 -21.24 14.44
C THR A 62 -5.92 -20.03 13.85
N LYS A 63 -5.36 -18.83 14.11
CA LYS A 63 -5.78 -17.55 13.53
C LYS A 63 -4.61 -16.98 12.73
N ILE A 64 -4.80 -16.70 11.43
CA ILE A 64 -3.78 -16.15 10.56
C ILE A 64 -4.27 -14.82 9.99
N GLN A 65 -3.61 -13.76 10.41
CA GLN A 65 -3.87 -12.40 9.95
C GLN A 65 -3.32 -12.19 8.54
N ASN A 66 -3.88 -11.22 7.85
CA ASN A 66 -3.30 -10.70 6.62
C ASN A 66 -2.08 -9.84 6.92
N THR A 67 -1.21 -9.64 5.92
CA THR A 67 0.03 -8.89 6.08
C THR A 67 0.24 -7.88 4.96
N THR A 68 0.93 -6.80 5.29
CA THR A 68 1.45 -5.80 4.36
C THR A 68 2.96 -5.74 4.50
N THR A 69 3.68 -5.47 3.41
CA THR A 69 5.14 -5.36 3.43
C THR A 69 5.55 -3.89 3.33
N PHE A 70 6.37 -3.43 4.26
CA PHE A 70 7.00 -2.12 4.22
C PHE A 70 8.48 -2.26 3.86
N VAL A 71 8.98 -1.30 3.07
CA VAL A 71 10.38 -1.26 2.63
C VAL A 71 10.97 0.10 3.02
N ASP A 72 11.99 0.10 3.88
CA ASP A 72 12.74 1.34 4.18
C ASP A 72 13.67 1.65 3.01
N ILE A 73 13.31 2.66 2.23
CA ILE A 73 14.10 3.09 1.07
C ILE A 73 15.03 4.20 1.53
N ALA A 74 16.34 3.97 1.40
CA ALA A 74 17.37 4.92 1.80
C ALA A 74 17.10 6.32 1.22
N GLY A 75 17.28 7.37 2.05
CA GLY A 75 16.86 8.73 1.72
C GLY A 75 17.48 9.30 0.44
N LEU A 76 16.71 10.11 -0.25
CA LEU A 76 17.09 10.83 -1.46
C LEU A 76 18.09 11.95 -1.11
N VAL A 77 19.18 12.03 -1.88
CA VAL A 77 20.07 13.20 -1.90
C VAL A 77 19.72 13.99 -3.17
N LYS A 78 19.61 15.31 -3.06
CA LYS A 78 19.32 16.23 -4.17
C LYS A 78 20.20 15.94 -5.41
N GLY A 79 19.58 15.82 -6.60
CA GLY A 79 20.28 15.50 -7.85
C GLY A 79 20.29 14.01 -8.21
N ALA A 80 19.49 13.19 -7.55
CA ALA A 80 19.37 11.76 -7.83
C ALA A 80 19.00 11.43 -9.28
N ALA A 81 18.19 12.28 -9.93
CA ALA A 81 17.78 12.12 -11.33
C ALA A 81 18.93 12.38 -12.33
N ASN A 82 19.98 13.09 -11.92
CA ASN A 82 21.12 13.42 -12.79
C ASN A 82 22.21 12.34 -12.87
N GLY A 83 21.96 11.15 -12.28
CA GLY A 83 22.80 9.96 -12.49
C GLY A 83 24.00 9.82 -11.56
N GLU A 84 24.10 10.56 -10.48
CA GLU A 84 25.12 10.37 -9.47
C GLU A 84 24.77 9.19 -8.55
N GLY A 85 25.23 8.02 -8.92
CA GLY A 85 25.32 6.73 -8.21
C GLY A 85 24.18 6.27 -7.27
N LEU A 86 24.00 6.94 -6.14
CA LEU A 86 23.01 6.56 -5.10
C LEU A 86 21.55 6.88 -5.52
N GLY A 87 21.33 7.87 -6.38
CA GLY A 87 19.99 8.24 -6.83
C GLY A 87 19.33 7.19 -7.70
N ASN A 88 20.08 6.52 -8.57
CA ASN A 88 19.55 5.47 -9.44
C ASN A 88 19.08 4.24 -8.64
N ALA A 89 19.80 3.86 -7.58
CA ALA A 89 19.40 2.76 -6.70
C ALA A 89 18.12 3.11 -5.93
N PHE A 90 18.00 4.34 -5.43
CA PHE A 90 16.78 4.84 -4.78
C PHE A 90 15.56 4.76 -5.71
N LEU A 91 15.68 5.28 -6.93
CA LEU A 91 14.59 5.25 -7.92
C LEU A 91 14.23 3.82 -8.33
N ALA A 92 15.21 2.91 -8.44
CA ALA A 92 14.98 1.51 -8.72
C ALA A 92 14.16 0.84 -7.60
N ASN A 93 14.51 1.10 -6.33
CA ASN A 93 13.78 0.57 -5.18
C ASN A 93 12.32 1.11 -5.14
N ILE A 94 12.10 2.39 -5.47
CA ILE A 94 10.72 2.93 -5.56
C ILE A 94 9.96 2.27 -6.71
N ARG A 95 10.60 1.89 -7.82
CA ARG A 95 9.90 1.17 -8.90
C ARG A 95 9.36 -0.18 -8.46
N GLU A 96 10.01 -0.86 -7.52
CA GLU A 96 9.61 -2.19 -7.04
C GLU A 96 8.43 -2.19 -6.05
N VAL A 97 8.09 -1.05 -5.47
CA VAL A 97 6.97 -0.94 -4.52
C VAL A 97 5.68 -0.54 -5.21
N ASN A 98 4.53 -0.85 -4.58
CA ASN A 98 3.21 -0.61 -5.13
C ASN A 98 2.62 0.75 -4.72
N ALA A 99 3.02 1.27 -3.55
CA ALA A 99 2.63 2.57 -3.03
C ALA A 99 3.80 3.23 -2.30
N ILE A 100 3.71 4.53 -2.10
CA ILE A 100 4.71 5.37 -1.45
C ILE A 100 4.14 5.91 -0.14
N LEU A 101 4.85 5.68 0.97
CA LEU A 101 4.66 6.39 2.23
C LEU A 101 5.71 7.51 2.28
N HIS A 102 5.27 8.73 2.02
CA HIS A 102 6.16 9.88 2.01
C HIS A 102 6.23 10.52 3.40
N VAL A 103 7.32 10.28 4.10
CA VAL A 103 7.57 10.86 5.42
C VAL A 103 8.14 12.27 5.26
N VAL A 104 7.43 13.25 5.83
CA VAL A 104 7.79 14.66 5.80
C VAL A 104 8.03 15.15 7.22
N ARG A 105 9.14 15.84 7.43
CA ARG A 105 9.47 16.42 8.74
C ARG A 105 8.68 17.71 8.95
N CYS A 106 7.87 17.73 10.01
CA CYS A 106 7.03 18.88 10.42
C CYS A 106 7.34 19.31 11.86
N PHE A 107 8.55 19.09 12.34
CA PHE A 107 9.01 19.49 13.67
C PHE A 107 10.40 20.11 13.58
N ASP A 108 10.70 21.02 14.50
CA ASP A 108 12.03 21.60 14.67
C ASP A 108 12.75 20.91 15.82
N ASP A 109 14.02 20.55 15.59
CA ASP A 109 14.94 20.01 16.60
C ASP A 109 16.36 20.44 16.22
N GLU A 110 16.98 21.26 17.09
CA GLU A 110 18.34 21.78 16.88
C GLU A 110 19.41 20.69 16.85
N LYS A 111 19.14 19.52 17.42
CA LYS A 111 20.07 18.37 17.45
C LYS A 111 20.03 17.56 16.17
N ILE A 112 18.99 17.71 15.36
CA ILE A 112 18.79 16.95 14.12
C ILE A 112 18.97 17.89 12.92
N VAL A 113 20.11 17.75 12.24
CA VAL A 113 20.42 18.60 11.07
C VAL A 113 19.40 18.36 9.94
N HIS A 114 18.79 19.47 9.45
CA HIS A 114 17.97 19.44 8.24
C HIS A 114 18.83 19.64 6.99
N VAL A 115 18.54 18.93 5.90
CA VAL A 115 19.35 18.96 4.65
C VAL A 115 19.39 20.37 4.04
N HIS A 116 18.32 21.15 4.17
CA HIS A 116 18.20 22.51 3.64
C HIS A 116 18.41 23.61 4.68
N GLY A 117 18.77 23.23 5.93
CA GLY A 117 19.02 24.16 7.05
C GLY A 117 17.76 24.57 7.82
N GLU A 118 16.63 24.74 7.17
CA GLU A 118 15.35 25.10 7.77
C GLU A 118 14.30 24.05 7.46
N THR A 119 13.36 23.81 8.38
CA THR A 119 12.25 22.87 8.20
C THR A 119 11.17 23.54 7.36
N ASN A 120 10.93 23.02 6.15
CA ASN A 120 9.85 23.46 5.27
C ASN A 120 9.15 22.25 4.66
N PRO A 121 8.08 21.74 5.28
CA PRO A 121 7.39 20.51 4.86
C PRO A 121 6.88 20.56 3.42
N SER A 122 6.33 21.69 2.99
CA SER A 122 5.78 21.88 1.64
C SER A 122 6.87 21.80 0.58
N ASN A 123 8.02 22.44 0.83
CA ASN A 123 9.17 22.38 -0.05
C ASN A 123 9.79 20.97 -0.08
N ASP A 124 9.93 20.32 1.08
CA ASP A 124 10.49 18.97 1.18
C ASP A 124 9.63 17.94 0.42
N PHE A 125 8.30 18.05 0.53
CA PHE A 125 7.36 17.26 -0.25
C PHE A 125 7.54 17.51 -1.75
N SER A 126 7.63 18.77 -2.16
CA SER A 126 7.78 19.17 -3.56
C SER A 126 9.10 18.70 -4.17
N VAL A 127 10.20 18.72 -3.43
CA VAL A 127 11.53 18.26 -3.89
C VAL A 127 11.49 16.78 -4.27
N ILE A 128 10.90 15.92 -3.44
CA ILE A 128 10.78 14.48 -3.75
C ILE A 128 9.91 14.27 -4.99
N ASN A 129 8.76 14.94 -5.08
CA ASN A 129 7.87 14.80 -6.24
C ASN A 129 8.55 15.26 -7.54
N LEU A 130 9.33 16.33 -7.49
CA LEU A 130 10.09 16.82 -8.64
C LEU A 130 11.15 15.80 -9.11
N GLU A 131 11.87 15.18 -8.18
CA GLU A 131 12.88 14.16 -8.54
C GLU A 131 12.21 12.91 -9.16
N LEU A 132 11.04 12.49 -8.66
CA LEU A 132 10.27 11.40 -9.27
C LEU A 132 9.79 11.78 -10.68
N ALA A 133 9.30 13.01 -10.86
CA ALA A 133 8.86 13.53 -12.16
C ALA A 133 10.00 13.58 -13.18
N LEU A 134 11.15 14.12 -12.80
CA LEU A 134 12.33 14.19 -13.67
C LEU A 134 12.83 12.79 -14.08
N ALA A 135 12.80 11.82 -13.17
CA ALA A 135 13.16 10.44 -13.46
C ALA A 135 12.20 9.79 -14.48
N ASP A 136 10.90 10.02 -14.33
CA ASP A 136 9.90 9.50 -15.28
C ASP A 136 9.99 10.20 -16.64
N ILE A 137 10.14 11.53 -16.69
CA ILE A 137 10.32 12.27 -17.93
C ILE A 137 11.53 11.74 -18.70
N SER A 138 12.67 11.57 -18.02
CA SER A 138 13.88 11.03 -18.65
C SER A 138 13.66 9.62 -19.22
N MET A 139 12.97 8.76 -18.50
CA MET A 139 12.64 7.41 -18.96
C MET A 139 11.69 7.44 -20.15
N LEU A 140 10.65 8.28 -20.10
CA LEU A 140 9.68 8.44 -21.19
C LEU A 140 10.36 8.97 -22.47
N GLU A 141 11.21 9.99 -22.38
CA GLU A 141 11.95 10.54 -23.50
C GLU A 141 12.87 9.51 -24.17
N ASN A 142 13.60 8.74 -23.37
CA ASN A 142 14.43 7.65 -23.88
C ASN A 142 13.60 6.57 -24.61
N SER A 143 12.41 6.27 -24.10
CA SER A 143 11.49 5.30 -24.71
C SER A 143 10.88 5.85 -26.00
N MET A 144 10.47 7.12 -26.01
CA MET A 144 9.95 7.82 -27.19
C MET A 144 10.97 7.83 -28.31
N GLN A 145 12.23 8.18 -28.03
CA GLN A 145 13.30 8.19 -29.04
C GLN A 145 13.54 6.81 -29.68
N LYS A 146 13.44 5.73 -28.88
CA LYS A 146 13.55 4.35 -29.40
C LYS A 146 12.39 3.99 -30.32
N ILE A 147 11.17 4.34 -29.90
CA ILE A 147 9.95 4.05 -30.70
C ILE A 147 9.93 4.90 -31.97
N GLU A 148 10.31 6.18 -31.93
CA GLU A 148 10.37 7.03 -33.11
C GLU A 148 11.28 6.47 -34.21
N LYS A 149 12.45 5.91 -33.84
CA LYS A 149 13.35 5.28 -34.81
C LYS A 149 12.68 4.08 -35.49
N LYS A 150 11.92 3.28 -34.74
CA LYS A 150 11.18 2.12 -35.26
C LYS A 150 9.98 2.54 -36.12
N LEU A 151 9.25 3.58 -35.72
CA LEU A 151 8.15 4.13 -36.53
C LEU A 151 8.65 4.64 -37.89
N ARG A 152 9.83 5.31 -37.94
CA ARG A 152 10.48 5.75 -39.19
C ARG A 152 10.92 4.57 -40.06
N SER A 153 11.23 3.42 -39.47
CA SER A 153 11.52 2.18 -40.22
C SER A 153 10.28 1.40 -40.67
N GLY A 154 9.07 1.91 -40.36
CA GLY A 154 7.81 1.35 -40.87
C GLY A 154 7.01 0.51 -39.88
N GLU A 155 7.44 0.38 -38.63
CA GLU A 155 6.73 -0.37 -37.59
C GLU A 155 5.52 0.41 -37.03
N LYS A 156 4.49 0.61 -37.85
CA LYS A 156 3.29 1.41 -37.46
C LYS A 156 2.52 0.89 -36.24
N ALA A 157 2.70 -0.37 -35.87
CA ALA A 157 2.04 -0.96 -34.70
C ALA A 157 2.40 -0.24 -33.39
N LEU A 158 3.58 0.39 -33.31
CA LEU A 158 4.07 1.11 -32.12
C LEU A 158 3.48 2.53 -31.94
N GLN A 159 2.60 2.97 -32.86
CA GLN A 159 1.99 4.28 -32.78
C GLN A 159 1.19 4.49 -31.48
N LYS A 160 0.42 3.47 -31.07
CA LYS A 160 -0.37 3.51 -29.84
C LYS A 160 0.49 3.62 -28.58
N GLU A 161 1.62 2.91 -28.54
CA GLU A 161 2.58 3.00 -27.44
C GLU A 161 3.21 4.40 -27.37
N TYR A 162 3.55 4.99 -28.51
CA TYR A 162 4.07 6.35 -28.60
C TYR A 162 3.08 7.38 -28.04
N GLU A 163 1.80 7.25 -28.38
CA GLU A 163 0.73 8.11 -27.87
C GLU A 163 0.61 8.04 -26.34
N VAL A 164 0.72 6.84 -25.76
CA VAL A 164 0.74 6.66 -24.30
C VAL A 164 1.94 7.38 -23.68
N LEU A 165 3.14 7.21 -24.24
CA LEU A 165 4.34 7.89 -23.72
C LEU A 165 4.20 9.41 -23.78
N GLN A 166 3.70 9.95 -24.90
CA GLN A 166 3.52 11.38 -25.09
C GLN A 166 2.48 11.96 -24.12
N ALA A 167 1.32 11.30 -23.97
CA ALA A 167 0.28 11.70 -23.04
C ALA A 167 0.79 11.67 -21.59
N SER A 168 1.50 10.60 -21.21
CA SER A 168 2.08 10.47 -19.87
C SER A 168 3.11 11.56 -19.59
N LYS A 169 4.00 11.86 -20.54
CA LYS A 169 4.98 12.94 -20.39
C LYS A 169 4.28 14.29 -20.19
N THR A 170 3.30 14.61 -21.03
CA THR A 170 2.56 15.89 -20.95
C THR A 170 1.84 16.01 -19.59
N ALA A 171 1.21 14.94 -19.12
CA ALA A 171 0.53 14.95 -17.83
C ALA A 171 1.50 15.24 -16.67
N ILE A 172 2.70 14.65 -16.69
CA ILE A 172 3.73 14.89 -15.66
C ILE A 172 4.26 16.34 -15.74
N GLU A 173 4.56 16.84 -16.93
CA GLU A 173 5.08 18.20 -17.14
C GLU A 173 4.10 19.30 -16.75
N THR A 174 2.81 19.05 -16.89
CA THR A 174 1.73 20.00 -16.54
C THR A 174 1.13 19.77 -15.16
N GLU A 175 1.63 18.80 -14.42
CA GLU A 175 1.07 18.32 -13.13
C GLU A 175 -0.43 17.99 -13.21
N ALA A 176 -0.90 17.62 -14.40
CA ALA A 176 -2.30 17.26 -14.64
C ALA A 176 -2.53 15.76 -14.46
N SER A 177 -3.78 15.39 -14.18
CA SER A 177 -4.19 13.99 -14.23
C SER A 177 -4.11 13.46 -15.66
N LEU A 178 -3.57 12.25 -15.84
CA LEU A 178 -3.56 11.60 -17.15
C LEU A 178 -4.97 11.16 -17.53
N ASP A 179 -5.48 11.71 -18.62
CA ASP A 179 -6.76 11.26 -19.20
C ASP A 179 -6.55 9.97 -19.99
N THR A 180 -7.06 8.88 -19.46
CA THR A 180 -7.01 7.56 -20.08
C THR A 180 -8.32 7.14 -20.76
N SER A 181 -9.32 8.03 -20.83
CA SER A 181 -10.64 7.71 -21.36
C SER A 181 -10.65 7.25 -22.82
N SER A 182 -9.65 7.68 -23.59
CA SER A 182 -9.44 7.31 -25.01
C SER A 182 -8.54 6.08 -25.20
N PHE A 183 -7.94 5.54 -24.14
CA PHE A 183 -7.01 4.42 -24.24
C PHE A 183 -7.75 3.09 -24.39
N ASP A 184 -7.28 2.26 -25.30
CA ASP A 184 -7.71 0.86 -25.41
C ASP A 184 -6.97 -0.06 -24.42
N ASP A 185 -7.39 -1.33 -24.35
CA ASP A 185 -6.80 -2.31 -23.44
C ASP A 185 -5.29 -2.50 -23.64
N HIS A 186 -4.80 -2.42 -24.88
CA HIS A 186 -3.37 -2.50 -25.19
C HIS A 186 -2.62 -1.30 -24.64
N GLN A 187 -3.14 -0.10 -24.82
CA GLN A 187 -2.57 1.16 -24.29
C GLN A 187 -2.57 1.17 -22.77
N MET A 188 -3.66 0.70 -22.11
CA MET A 188 -3.75 0.58 -20.66
C MET A 188 -2.74 -0.43 -20.10
N ASN A 189 -2.57 -1.58 -20.75
CA ASN A 189 -1.57 -2.58 -20.38
C ASN A 189 -0.14 -2.02 -20.54
N TYR A 190 0.11 -1.31 -21.63
CA TYR A 190 1.40 -0.67 -21.87
C TYR A 190 1.70 0.40 -20.82
N LEU A 191 0.74 1.30 -20.52
CA LEU A 191 0.86 2.29 -19.45
C LEU A 191 1.23 1.64 -18.11
N SER A 192 0.52 0.57 -17.75
CA SER A 192 0.78 -0.18 -16.52
C SER A 192 2.20 -0.77 -16.49
N SER A 193 2.71 -1.21 -17.65
CA SER A 193 4.06 -1.78 -17.77
C SER A 193 5.18 -0.76 -17.60
N LEU A 194 4.92 0.53 -17.84
CA LEU A 194 5.89 1.62 -17.66
C LEU A 194 6.27 1.81 -16.19
N ASN A 195 5.39 1.41 -15.27
CA ASN A 195 5.60 1.49 -13.83
C ASN A 195 6.12 2.88 -13.39
N LEU A 196 5.41 3.93 -13.84
CA LEU A 196 5.77 5.32 -13.57
C LEU A 196 5.74 5.62 -12.07
N LEU A 197 6.77 6.30 -11.59
CA LEU A 197 6.94 6.65 -10.18
C LEU A 197 5.89 7.67 -9.72
N THR A 198 5.61 8.65 -10.56
CA THR A 198 4.66 9.74 -10.32
C THR A 198 3.19 9.28 -10.29
N PHE A 199 2.90 8.10 -10.85
CA PHE A 199 1.53 7.53 -10.84
C PHE A 199 1.31 6.53 -9.72
N LYS A 200 2.32 6.27 -8.89
CA LYS A 200 2.13 5.44 -7.71
C LYS A 200 1.26 6.15 -6.68
N PRO A 201 0.33 5.43 -6.03
CA PRO A 201 -0.43 6.00 -4.92
C PRO A 201 0.50 6.48 -3.80
N VAL A 202 0.20 7.64 -3.23
CA VAL A 202 1.00 8.27 -2.17
C VAL A 202 0.16 8.50 -0.93
N LEU A 203 0.71 8.16 0.24
CA LEU A 203 0.24 8.54 1.56
C LEU A 203 1.32 9.40 2.21
N VAL A 204 0.97 10.58 2.70
CA VAL A 204 1.92 11.46 3.41
C VAL A 204 1.85 11.21 4.91
N ILE A 205 3.00 10.97 5.52
CA ILE A 205 3.16 10.88 6.97
C ILE A 205 3.87 12.15 7.45
N ALA A 206 3.10 13.07 8.00
CA ALA A 206 3.63 14.27 8.61
C ALA A 206 4.19 13.94 9.99
N ASN A 207 5.51 13.85 10.10
CA ASN A 207 6.19 13.60 11.37
C ASN A 207 6.22 14.91 12.18
N VAL A 208 5.33 15.01 13.17
CA VAL A 208 5.13 16.20 14.00
C VAL A 208 5.74 16.01 15.40
N SER A 209 5.96 17.11 16.12
CA SER A 209 6.22 17.08 17.57
C SER A 209 4.90 17.19 18.34
N GLU A 210 4.93 16.85 19.64
CA GLU A 210 3.77 17.03 20.54
C GLU A 210 3.24 18.48 20.58
N ASN A 211 4.13 19.44 20.37
CA ASN A 211 3.84 20.88 20.39
C ASN A 211 4.03 21.50 19.00
N ALA A 212 3.58 20.81 17.95
CA ALA A 212 3.78 21.27 16.58
C ALA A 212 3.14 22.63 16.30
N ASP A 213 3.91 23.52 15.69
CA ASP A 213 3.42 24.80 15.18
C ASP A 213 2.53 24.54 13.94
N SER A 214 1.31 25.05 13.93
CA SER A 214 0.28 24.67 12.96
C SER A 214 0.53 25.19 11.53
N ASN A 215 1.25 26.31 11.38
CA ASN A 215 1.34 27.04 10.11
C ASN A 215 2.01 26.22 8.98
N ASN A 216 3.14 25.57 9.26
CA ASN A 216 3.87 24.79 8.26
C ASN A 216 3.10 23.52 7.83
N LEU A 217 2.28 22.98 8.72
CA LEU A 217 1.44 21.82 8.46
C LEU A 217 0.21 22.18 7.60
N GLU A 218 -0.35 23.39 7.78
CA GLU A 218 -1.49 23.87 7.00
C GLU A 218 -1.17 23.96 5.51
N GLU A 219 -0.01 24.50 5.14
CA GLU A 219 0.42 24.60 3.74
C GLU A 219 0.59 23.22 3.10
N LEU A 220 1.24 22.27 3.79
CA LEU A 220 1.38 20.88 3.33
C LEU A 220 0.00 20.24 3.13
N ASN A 221 -0.92 20.40 4.07
CA ASN A 221 -2.27 19.86 4.00
C ASN A 221 -3.06 20.43 2.81
N LEU A 222 -2.90 21.73 2.50
CA LEU A 222 -3.54 22.35 1.35
C LEU A 222 -3.04 21.74 0.03
N ILE A 223 -1.72 21.63 -0.13
CA ILE A 223 -1.10 21.03 -1.32
C ILE A 223 -1.57 19.57 -1.49
N CYS A 224 -1.55 18.79 -0.41
CA CYS A 224 -1.97 17.39 -0.45
C CYS A 224 -3.47 17.25 -0.77
N LYS A 225 -4.32 18.13 -0.23
CA LYS A 225 -5.75 18.17 -0.52
C LYS A 225 -6.04 18.47 -1.99
N GLU A 226 -5.34 19.43 -2.59
CA GLU A 226 -5.48 19.75 -4.02
C GLU A 226 -5.12 18.56 -4.91
N LYS A 227 -4.10 17.76 -4.49
CA LYS A 227 -3.65 16.56 -5.19
C LYS A 227 -4.44 15.29 -4.79
N ASN A 228 -5.47 15.41 -3.93
CA ASN A 228 -6.23 14.29 -3.36
C ASN A 228 -5.34 13.23 -2.68
N ILE A 229 -4.34 13.70 -1.94
CA ILE A 229 -3.41 12.87 -1.17
C ILE A 229 -3.80 12.94 0.31
N GLU A 230 -3.95 11.78 0.95
CA GLU A 230 -4.20 11.68 2.39
C GLU A 230 -2.94 12.01 3.19
N VAL A 231 -3.12 12.75 4.30
CA VAL A 231 -2.05 13.09 5.25
C VAL A 231 -2.39 12.54 6.62
N ILE A 232 -1.47 11.78 7.21
CA ILE A 232 -1.56 11.29 8.59
C ILE A 232 -0.49 11.99 9.43
N ASN A 233 -0.92 12.70 10.47
CA ASN A 233 0.00 13.28 11.45
C ASN A 233 0.44 12.22 12.44
N ALA A 234 1.74 12.08 12.65
CA ALA A 234 2.32 11.09 13.56
C ALA A 234 3.47 11.70 14.38
N VAL A 235 3.43 11.53 15.68
CA VAL A 235 4.61 11.74 16.53
C VAL A 235 5.39 10.44 16.54
N ILE A 236 6.23 10.21 15.50
CA ILE A 236 6.88 8.91 15.25
C ILE A 236 7.70 8.45 16.47
N LYS A 237 8.26 9.37 17.24
CA LYS A 237 8.99 9.03 18.46
C LYS A 237 8.09 8.33 19.48
N ASN A 238 6.90 8.87 19.74
CA ASN A 238 5.95 8.28 20.69
C ASN A 238 5.44 6.94 20.19
N GLU A 239 5.16 6.83 18.88
CA GLU A 239 4.72 5.56 18.26
C GLU A 239 5.76 4.45 18.41
N LEU A 240 7.06 4.79 18.31
CA LEU A 240 8.15 3.83 18.55
C LEU A 240 8.18 3.39 20.03
N GLU A 241 7.98 4.30 20.98
CA GLU A 241 7.92 3.97 22.42
C GLU A 241 6.70 3.08 22.72
N ILE A 242 5.52 3.39 22.14
CA ILE A 242 4.30 2.60 22.29
C ILE A 242 4.46 1.19 21.69
N ALA A 243 5.16 1.08 20.55
CA ALA A 243 5.39 -0.21 19.90
C ALA A 243 6.21 -1.18 20.77
N GLN A 244 7.04 -0.67 21.68
CA GLN A 244 7.87 -1.43 22.59
C GLN A 244 7.15 -1.86 23.89
N LEU A 245 5.93 -1.33 24.14
CA LEU A 245 5.13 -1.71 25.31
C LEU A 245 4.54 -3.11 25.14
N ASP A 246 4.36 -3.80 26.28
CA ASP A 246 3.60 -5.04 26.30
C ASP A 246 2.14 -4.80 25.83
N PRO A 247 1.47 -5.81 25.23
CA PRO A 247 0.10 -5.66 24.72
C PRO A 247 -0.92 -5.14 25.74
N SER A 248 -0.77 -5.50 27.02
CA SER A 248 -1.62 -5.00 28.11
C SER A 248 -1.39 -3.54 28.44
N GLU A 249 -0.12 -3.11 28.48
CA GLU A 249 0.27 -1.73 28.73
C GLU A 249 -0.15 -0.82 27.57
N ARG A 250 -0.03 -1.32 26.33
CA ARG A 250 -0.49 -0.61 25.13
C ARG A 250 -2.00 -0.37 25.15
N MET A 251 -2.80 -1.36 25.57
CA MET A 251 -4.25 -1.20 25.69
C MET A 251 -4.61 -0.15 26.75
N GLU A 252 -3.98 -0.18 27.92
CA GLU A 252 -4.19 0.79 28.98
C GLU A 252 -3.81 2.22 28.52
N TYR A 253 -2.70 2.34 27.80
CA TYR A 253 -2.26 3.63 27.23
C TYR A 253 -3.28 4.20 26.24
N LEU A 254 -3.81 3.38 25.32
CA LEU A 254 -4.84 3.79 24.36
C LEU A 254 -6.14 4.20 25.06
N GLU A 255 -6.55 3.45 26.10
CA GLU A 255 -7.75 3.76 26.89
C GLU A 255 -7.62 5.13 27.59
N VAL A 256 -6.47 5.40 28.21
CA VAL A 256 -6.18 6.70 28.88
C VAL A 256 -6.26 7.86 27.88
N LEU A 257 -5.82 7.65 26.63
CA LEU A 257 -5.88 8.67 25.58
C LEU A 257 -7.24 8.73 24.85
N GLY A 258 -8.18 7.84 25.15
CA GLY A 258 -9.46 7.73 24.45
C GLY A 258 -9.30 7.36 22.97
N MET A 259 -8.25 6.63 22.60
CA MET A 259 -7.93 6.19 21.23
C MET A 259 -8.31 4.73 21.06
N GLU A 260 -8.97 4.42 19.92
CA GLU A 260 -9.29 3.02 19.55
C GLU A 260 -8.10 2.29 18.90
N ASN A 261 -7.27 3.03 18.15
CA ASN A 261 -6.14 2.50 17.40
C ASN A 261 -4.92 3.41 17.54
N THR A 262 -3.72 2.83 17.48
CA THR A 262 -2.48 3.58 17.37
C THR A 262 -2.40 4.31 16.02
N VAL A 263 -1.53 5.32 15.91
CA VAL A 263 -1.29 5.98 14.61
C VAL A 263 -0.62 5.00 13.64
N LEU A 264 0.20 4.07 14.11
CA LEU A 264 0.77 3.00 13.28
C LEU A 264 -0.31 2.11 12.65
N GLU A 265 -1.32 1.71 13.41
CA GLU A 265 -2.45 0.93 12.88
C GLU A 265 -3.21 1.72 11.81
N LYS A 266 -3.42 3.02 12.01
CA LYS A 266 -4.03 3.91 11.01
C LYS A 266 -3.18 3.97 9.73
N ILE A 267 -1.85 4.08 9.85
CA ILE A 267 -0.93 4.09 8.71
C ILE A 267 -1.00 2.76 7.95
N ILE A 268 -1.04 1.62 8.65
CA ILE A 268 -1.15 0.29 8.04
C ILE A 268 -2.46 0.17 7.25
N LEU A 269 -3.59 0.54 7.87
CA LEU A 269 -4.91 0.49 7.24
C LEU A 269 -5.03 1.46 6.06
N ALA A 270 -4.56 2.70 6.20
CA ALA A 270 -4.54 3.69 5.12
C ALA A 270 -3.68 3.19 3.93
N SER A 271 -2.53 2.59 4.20
CA SER A 271 -1.66 2.00 3.17
C SER A 271 -2.35 0.87 2.42
N TYR A 272 -3.13 0.04 3.10
CA TYR A 272 -3.90 -1.05 2.52
C TYR A 272 -5.04 -0.53 1.63
N ASN A 273 -5.78 0.48 2.12
CA ASN A 273 -6.85 1.13 1.37
C ASN A 273 -6.32 1.87 0.13
N LEU A 274 -5.17 2.55 0.28
CA LEU A 274 -4.49 3.25 -0.82
C LEU A 274 -4.20 2.33 -2.01
N LEU A 275 -3.93 1.06 -1.75
CA LEU A 275 -3.69 0.04 -2.77
C LEU A 275 -4.97 -0.56 -3.36
N ASN A 276 -6.15 -0.05 -2.96
CA ASN A 276 -7.47 -0.55 -3.37
C ASN A 276 -7.64 -2.05 -3.10
N MET A 277 -7.24 -2.46 -1.89
CA MET A 277 -7.33 -3.85 -1.44
C MET A 277 -8.52 -4.06 -0.52
N GLY A 278 -9.09 -5.26 -0.63
CA GLY A 278 -10.10 -5.78 0.28
C GLY A 278 -9.63 -7.05 0.93
N THR A 279 -10.33 -7.47 1.98
CA THR A 279 -10.06 -8.69 2.73
C THR A 279 -11.24 -9.64 2.62
N PHE A 280 -10.99 -10.91 2.27
CA PHE A 280 -11.94 -11.98 2.44
C PHE A 280 -11.41 -12.98 3.46
N PHE A 281 -12.29 -13.79 4.00
CA PHE A 281 -11.94 -14.75 5.06
C PHE A 281 -12.24 -16.19 4.61
N THR A 282 -11.39 -17.09 5.07
CA THR A 282 -11.67 -18.53 5.08
C THR A 282 -11.72 -18.98 6.53
N THR A 283 -12.68 -19.84 6.88
CA THR A 283 -12.80 -20.33 8.26
C THR A 283 -13.23 -21.79 8.29
N GLY A 284 -12.66 -22.53 9.23
CA GLY A 284 -12.93 -23.94 9.47
C GLY A 284 -12.36 -24.40 10.82
N PRO A 285 -12.46 -25.70 11.16
CA PRO A 285 -11.97 -26.20 12.46
C PRO A 285 -10.47 -25.98 12.68
N ASN A 286 -9.67 -26.07 11.63
CA ASN A 286 -8.22 -25.97 11.73
C ASN A 286 -7.73 -24.53 11.72
N GLU A 287 -8.32 -23.68 10.88
CA GLU A 287 -7.81 -22.34 10.62
C GLU A 287 -8.93 -21.34 10.34
N SER A 288 -8.80 -20.12 10.90
CA SER A 288 -9.46 -18.90 10.43
C SER A 288 -8.41 -17.97 9.88
N ARG A 289 -8.57 -17.54 8.62
CA ARG A 289 -7.54 -16.77 7.92
C ARG A 289 -8.11 -15.64 7.09
N ALA A 290 -7.43 -14.50 7.13
CA ALA A 290 -7.68 -13.35 6.28
C ALA A 290 -6.78 -13.38 5.03
N TRP A 291 -7.34 -12.99 3.90
CA TRP A 291 -6.68 -12.98 2.59
C TRP A 291 -6.90 -11.64 1.90
N SER A 292 -5.84 -11.07 1.32
CA SER A 292 -5.98 -9.87 0.50
C SER A 292 -6.45 -10.18 -0.91
N PHE A 293 -7.30 -9.32 -1.45
CA PHE A 293 -7.63 -9.31 -2.88
C PHE A 293 -7.75 -7.87 -3.38
N LYS A 294 -7.54 -7.64 -4.67
CA LYS A 294 -7.77 -6.33 -5.28
C LYS A 294 -9.27 -6.11 -5.46
N ILE A 295 -9.81 -5.00 -4.96
CA ILE A 295 -11.23 -4.66 -5.13
C ILE A 295 -11.58 -4.65 -6.62
N GLY A 296 -12.73 -5.24 -6.98
CA GLY A 296 -13.13 -5.50 -8.36
C GLY A 296 -12.66 -6.86 -8.91
N SER A 297 -11.92 -7.65 -8.13
CA SER A 297 -11.55 -9.02 -8.53
C SER A 297 -12.75 -9.95 -8.52
N THR A 298 -12.79 -10.87 -9.48
CA THR A 298 -13.74 -11.97 -9.51
C THR A 298 -13.38 -13.08 -8.54
N ALA A 299 -14.33 -13.95 -8.20
CA ALA A 299 -14.11 -15.08 -7.29
C ALA A 299 -12.92 -15.99 -7.71
N PRO A 300 -12.73 -16.34 -8.99
CA PRO A 300 -11.53 -17.07 -9.43
C PRO A 300 -10.22 -16.30 -9.18
N GLN A 301 -10.21 -14.98 -9.41
CA GLN A 301 -9.02 -14.16 -9.18
C GLN A 301 -8.67 -14.10 -7.68
N ALA A 302 -9.68 -13.94 -6.81
CA ALA A 302 -9.49 -13.99 -5.37
C ALA A 302 -9.04 -15.38 -4.90
N ALA A 303 -9.61 -16.47 -5.45
CA ALA A 303 -9.15 -17.83 -5.16
C ALA A 303 -7.67 -18.04 -5.52
N GLY A 304 -7.20 -17.36 -6.57
CA GLY A 304 -5.80 -17.35 -6.99
C GLY A 304 -4.84 -16.78 -5.97
N THR A 305 -5.30 -15.94 -5.04
CA THR A 305 -4.46 -15.41 -3.95
C THR A 305 -4.14 -16.49 -2.91
N ILE A 306 -4.97 -17.52 -2.78
CA ILE A 306 -4.70 -18.70 -1.94
C ILE A 306 -3.70 -19.61 -2.64
N HIS A 307 -4.01 -20.02 -3.88
CA HIS A 307 -3.16 -20.83 -4.71
C HIS A 307 -3.57 -20.74 -6.18
N THR A 308 -2.62 -20.80 -7.11
CA THR A 308 -2.89 -20.71 -8.55
C THR A 308 -3.81 -21.82 -9.06
N ASP A 309 -3.78 -23.00 -8.45
CA ASP A 309 -4.65 -24.12 -8.81
C ASP A 309 -6.13 -23.84 -8.46
N PHE A 310 -6.39 -23.07 -7.39
CA PHE A 310 -7.74 -22.65 -7.03
C PHE A 310 -8.35 -21.75 -8.13
N GLN A 311 -7.52 -20.88 -8.73
CA GLN A 311 -7.95 -20.05 -9.84
C GLN A 311 -8.21 -20.87 -11.10
N LYS A 312 -7.27 -21.78 -11.47
CA LYS A 312 -7.35 -22.58 -12.69
C LYS A 312 -8.50 -23.59 -12.65
N GLY A 313 -8.64 -24.28 -11.51
CA GLY A 313 -9.65 -25.30 -11.29
C GLY A 313 -10.98 -24.78 -10.72
N PHE A 314 -11.21 -23.47 -10.65
CA PHE A 314 -12.38 -22.88 -10.03
C PHE A 314 -13.69 -23.40 -10.62
N ILE A 315 -14.58 -23.87 -9.74
CA ILE A 315 -15.92 -24.35 -10.09
C ILE A 315 -16.98 -23.34 -9.61
N LYS A 316 -16.99 -23.05 -8.30
CA LYS A 316 -17.93 -22.13 -7.63
C LYS A 316 -17.40 -21.73 -6.26
N ALA A 317 -17.97 -20.70 -5.68
CA ALA A 317 -17.71 -20.26 -4.32
C ALA A 317 -18.99 -20.37 -3.47
N GLU A 318 -18.89 -20.90 -2.26
CA GLU A 318 -19.89 -20.70 -1.20
C GLU A 318 -19.50 -19.40 -0.49
N VAL A 319 -20.36 -18.40 -0.58
CA VAL A 319 -20.09 -17.03 -0.07
C VAL A 319 -21.10 -16.67 1.00
N LEU A 320 -20.62 -16.14 2.13
CA LEU A 320 -21.41 -15.62 3.22
C LEU A 320 -20.87 -14.25 3.60
N SER A 321 -21.72 -13.24 3.77
CA SER A 321 -21.27 -11.94 4.25
C SER A 321 -20.80 -12.02 5.71
N TYR A 322 -19.84 -11.17 6.09
CA TYR A 322 -19.40 -11.06 7.48
C TYR A 322 -20.58 -10.81 8.45
N HIS A 323 -21.50 -9.91 8.09
CA HIS A 323 -22.67 -9.58 8.91
C HIS A 323 -23.58 -10.79 9.10
N ASP A 324 -23.94 -11.50 8.03
CA ASP A 324 -24.74 -12.73 8.15
C ASP A 324 -24.05 -13.81 8.97
N PHE A 325 -22.72 -13.91 8.90
CA PHE A 325 -21.96 -14.86 9.71
C PHE A 325 -22.05 -14.54 11.20
N ILE A 326 -21.94 -13.27 11.57
CA ILE A 326 -22.06 -12.84 12.97
C ILE A 326 -23.50 -13.04 13.47
N ASP A 327 -24.49 -12.57 12.71
CA ASP A 327 -25.92 -12.65 13.07
C ASP A 327 -26.39 -14.11 13.25
N CYS A 328 -25.87 -15.01 12.41
CA CYS A 328 -26.19 -16.45 12.52
C CYS A 328 -25.30 -17.20 13.54
N ALA A 329 -24.37 -16.52 14.21
CA ALA A 329 -23.39 -17.14 15.11
C ALA A 329 -22.63 -18.31 14.43
N GLY A 330 -22.25 -18.16 13.18
CA GLY A 330 -21.36 -19.07 12.44
C GLY A 330 -21.97 -19.72 11.20
N LEU A 331 -21.09 -20.41 10.45
CA LEU A 331 -21.37 -20.95 9.12
C LEU A 331 -22.51 -22.01 9.11
N GLN A 332 -22.57 -22.88 10.13
CA GLN A 332 -23.56 -23.96 10.18
C GLN A 332 -24.99 -23.41 10.26
N ASN A 333 -25.22 -22.46 11.15
CA ASN A 333 -26.51 -21.80 11.29
C ASN A 333 -26.89 -20.99 10.04
N ALA A 334 -25.91 -20.29 9.47
CA ALA A 334 -26.11 -19.54 8.23
C ALA A 334 -26.54 -20.47 7.07
N LYS A 335 -25.98 -21.66 6.96
CA LYS A 335 -26.41 -22.69 5.99
C LYS A 335 -27.86 -23.11 6.22
N THR A 336 -28.22 -23.38 7.48
CA THR A 336 -29.60 -23.78 7.83
C THR A 336 -30.61 -22.67 7.52
N GLN A 337 -30.22 -21.41 7.68
CA GLN A 337 -31.07 -20.24 7.38
C GLN A 337 -31.04 -19.82 5.89
N GLY A 338 -30.31 -20.57 5.03
CA GLY A 338 -30.22 -20.27 3.60
C GLY A 338 -29.47 -18.98 3.25
N LYS A 339 -28.60 -18.50 4.14
CA LYS A 339 -27.82 -17.26 3.94
C LYS A 339 -26.58 -17.47 3.08
N VAL A 340 -26.10 -18.71 2.96
CA VAL A 340 -24.93 -19.04 2.13
C VAL A 340 -25.33 -19.05 0.67
N ARG A 341 -24.70 -18.20 -0.11
CA ARG A 341 -24.89 -18.06 -1.56
C ARG A 341 -23.93 -18.96 -2.32
N LEU A 342 -24.36 -19.45 -3.47
CA LEU A 342 -23.51 -20.17 -4.42
C LEU A 342 -23.23 -19.24 -5.59
N GLU A 343 -21.96 -18.84 -5.74
CA GLU A 343 -21.53 -17.84 -6.71
C GLU A 343 -20.64 -18.46 -7.78
N GLY A 344 -20.79 -17.97 -9.00
CA GLY A 344 -20.02 -18.41 -10.18
C GLY A 344 -18.76 -17.60 -10.44
N LYS A 345 -18.20 -17.76 -11.65
CA LYS A 345 -16.93 -17.14 -12.06
C LYS A 345 -16.98 -15.62 -12.16
N GLU A 346 -18.15 -15.07 -12.45
CA GLU A 346 -18.37 -13.63 -12.65
C GLU A 346 -18.65 -12.88 -11.34
N TYR A 347 -18.73 -13.58 -10.21
CA TYR A 347 -19.00 -12.95 -8.92
C TYR A 347 -17.84 -12.02 -8.55
N LEU A 348 -18.14 -10.75 -8.34
CA LEU A 348 -17.21 -9.75 -7.82
C LEU A 348 -17.14 -9.88 -6.30
N MET A 349 -15.95 -10.11 -5.78
CA MET A 349 -15.71 -10.25 -4.34
C MET A 349 -15.97 -8.94 -3.61
N ASN A 350 -16.62 -9.06 -2.46
CA ASN A 350 -16.82 -7.95 -1.53
C ASN A 350 -15.86 -8.05 -0.35
N ASP A 351 -15.45 -6.88 0.16
CA ASP A 351 -14.68 -6.83 1.40
C ASP A 351 -15.53 -7.39 2.56
N GLY A 352 -14.95 -8.32 3.32
CA GLY A 352 -15.62 -9.03 4.41
C GLY A 352 -16.34 -10.33 4.00
N ASP A 353 -16.29 -10.76 2.75
CA ASP A 353 -16.84 -12.06 2.36
C ASP A 353 -16.13 -13.21 3.09
N ILE A 354 -16.90 -14.15 3.63
CA ILE A 354 -16.41 -15.43 4.17
C ILE A 354 -16.67 -16.48 3.08
N VAL A 355 -15.60 -17.12 2.60
CA VAL A 355 -15.66 -17.89 1.36
C VAL A 355 -15.11 -19.30 1.51
N HIS A 356 -15.77 -20.24 0.84
CA HIS A 356 -15.26 -21.58 0.61
C HIS A 356 -15.25 -21.87 -0.88
N PHE A 357 -14.07 -21.83 -1.49
CA PHE A 357 -13.90 -22.11 -2.92
C PHE A 357 -13.97 -23.62 -3.19
N LYS A 358 -14.75 -23.98 -4.20
CA LYS A 358 -14.81 -25.33 -4.76
C LYS A 358 -14.02 -25.35 -6.07
N PHE A 359 -13.05 -26.20 -6.15
CA PHE A 359 -12.18 -26.32 -7.32
C PHE A 359 -11.87 -27.79 -7.62
N ASN A 360 -11.47 -28.05 -8.84
CA ASN A 360 -10.98 -29.34 -9.28
C ASN A 360 -9.68 -29.14 -10.08
N VAL A 361 -8.63 -29.88 -9.73
CA VAL A 361 -7.31 -29.82 -10.35
C VAL A 361 -7.05 -31.12 -11.10
#